data_3f83535677f2a855332b23c0729af34f
#
_entry.id   3f83535677f2a855332b23c0729af34f
#
_cell.length_a   1.000
_cell.length_b   1.000
_cell.length_c   1.000
_cell.angle_alpha   90.00
_cell.angle_beta   90.00
_cell.angle_gamma   90.00
#
_symmetry.space_group_name_H-M   'P 1'
#
loop_
_entity.id
_entity.type
_entity.pdbx_description
1 polymer ?
#
loop_
_entity_poly.entity_id
_entity_poly.type
_entity_poly.pdbx_seq_one_letter_code
_entity_poly.pdbx_strand_id
1 'polypeptide(L)'
;MTQGSQGKATTVVVYDVQNLVKVYPGQTQPANKAITLQIHQGEIFGLLGANGAGKSTLVRQMVNLLRSTSGSIKLFGQPIDQDPLHVPLNVGYMPQETHALNNLSVGEALFFTAHLRGMSRADARQERDALLVLWQMHELGDKYSSRLSGGQRRLLRLAVAMVGSPPVLILDEPTNDLDPQRRRRVWEVLRQFNKERGTTIIFITHDAIEAEKIIQRVGIMRDGELVAVGRPSDLKQRVDQTLRLELLFPPAKPPCLPPGLIYHQLEPGRWLVLLEREQVMETLNGLNLDQIDDFRLQSATLEDLYVHYATQP
;
A
#
# COMPACT_ATOMS: atom_id res chain seq x y z
N MET A 1 -10.12 35.35 29.54
CA MET A 1 -10.08 33.87 29.48
C MET A 1 -10.98 33.43 28.35
N THR A 2 -10.41 33.29 27.16
CA THR A 2 -11.12 32.83 25.96
C THR A 2 -10.53 31.48 25.61
N GLN A 3 -11.28 30.43 25.88
CA GLN A 3 -10.96 29.06 25.47
C GLN A 3 -11.10 28.97 23.95
N GLY A 4 -9.97 28.80 23.26
CA GLY A 4 -9.94 28.48 21.85
C GLY A 4 -10.48 27.08 21.62
N SER A 5 -11.67 26.96 21.05
CA SER A 5 -12.19 25.71 20.51
C SER A 5 -11.29 25.29 19.34
N GLN A 6 -10.46 24.28 19.55
CA GLN A 6 -9.83 23.55 18.45
C GLN A 6 -10.94 22.85 17.67
N GLY A 7 -11.34 23.46 16.56
CA GLY A 7 -12.26 22.84 15.60
C GLY A 7 -11.63 21.53 15.11
N LYS A 8 -12.27 20.40 15.37
CA LYS A 8 -11.98 19.13 14.71
C LYS A 8 -12.10 19.39 13.20
N ALA A 9 -10.98 19.40 12.48
CA ALA A 9 -10.97 19.41 11.03
C ALA A 9 -11.83 18.22 10.58
N THR A 10 -12.95 18.50 9.95
CA THR A 10 -13.85 17.46 9.41
C THR A 10 -13.09 16.78 8.26
N THR A 11 -12.54 15.61 8.51
CA THR A 11 -11.79 14.87 7.50
C THR A 11 -12.77 14.42 6.42
N VAL A 12 -12.58 14.90 5.18
CA VAL A 12 -13.44 14.56 4.05
C VAL A 12 -13.31 13.09 3.71
N VAL A 13 -14.43 12.37 3.65
CA VAL A 13 -14.47 10.97 3.23
C VAL A 13 -14.47 10.91 1.71
N VAL A 14 -13.46 10.25 1.15
CA VAL A 14 -13.33 10.04 -0.30
C VAL A 14 -14.07 8.78 -0.73
N TYR A 15 -13.78 7.64 -0.09
CA TYR A 15 -14.55 6.41 -0.27
C TYR A 15 -15.33 6.09 0.99
N ASP A 16 -16.63 5.82 0.80
CA ASP A 16 -17.52 5.29 1.84
C ASP A 16 -18.11 3.96 1.35
N VAL A 17 -17.59 2.87 1.88
CA VAL A 17 -18.00 1.50 1.57
C VAL A 17 -18.83 0.98 2.74
N GLN A 18 -20.07 0.56 2.48
CA GLN A 18 -21.02 0.15 3.51
C GLN A 18 -21.56 -1.26 3.25
N ASN A 19 -21.29 -2.19 4.19
CA ASN A 19 -21.79 -3.57 4.21
C ASN A 19 -21.65 -4.28 2.86
N LEU A 20 -20.50 -4.10 2.19
CA LEU A 20 -20.26 -4.56 0.84
C LEU A 20 -20.08 -6.08 0.79
N VAL A 21 -20.89 -6.74 -0.01
CA VAL A 21 -20.84 -8.19 -0.22
C VAL A 21 -20.61 -8.50 -1.69
N LYS A 22 -19.77 -9.50 -1.96
CA LYS A 22 -19.60 -10.08 -3.29
C LYS A 22 -19.63 -11.60 -3.24
N VAL A 23 -20.60 -12.18 -3.91
CA VAL A 23 -20.68 -13.63 -4.21
C VAL A 23 -20.53 -13.78 -5.72
N TYR A 24 -19.61 -14.62 -6.17
CA TYR A 24 -19.46 -14.93 -7.60
C TYR A 24 -20.49 -16.00 -8.02
N PRO A 25 -20.97 -15.98 -9.27
CA PRO A 25 -21.86 -17.02 -9.79
C PRO A 25 -21.27 -18.42 -9.57
N GLY A 26 -22.09 -19.33 -9.05
CA GLY A 26 -21.71 -20.71 -8.75
C GLY A 26 -20.89 -20.90 -7.48
N GLN A 27 -20.57 -19.85 -6.74
CA GLN A 27 -19.92 -19.94 -5.42
C GLN A 27 -20.91 -19.73 -4.29
N THR A 28 -20.75 -20.49 -3.20
CA THR A 28 -21.55 -20.34 -1.98
C THR A 28 -20.89 -19.39 -0.98
N GLN A 29 -19.56 -19.30 -1.01
CA GLN A 29 -18.80 -18.44 -0.12
C GLN A 29 -18.60 -17.05 -0.75
N PRO A 30 -18.89 -15.97 -0.01
CA PRO A 30 -18.64 -14.62 -0.50
C PRO A 30 -17.15 -14.29 -0.52
N ALA A 31 -16.71 -13.69 -1.62
CA ALA A 31 -15.34 -13.16 -1.76
C ALA A 31 -15.13 -11.87 -0.97
N ASN A 32 -16.21 -11.12 -0.69
CA ASN A 32 -16.22 -10.02 0.28
C ASN A 32 -17.47 -10.19 1.16
N LYS A 33 -17.30 -10.07 2.48
CA LYS A 33 -18.31 -10.33 3.50
C LYS A 33 -18.59 -9.07 4.32
N ALA A 34 -19.66 -8.34 3.96
CA ALA A 34 -20.13 -7.16 4.68
C ALA A 34 -19.01 -6.12 5.00
N ILE A 35 -18.12 -5.85 4.04
CA ILE A 35 -17.02 -4.92 4.24
C ILE A 35 -17.56 -3.50 4.44
N THR A 36 -17.15 -2.87 5.54
CA THR A 36 -17.40 -1.46 5.83
C THR A 36 -16.06 -0.75 6.02
N LEU A 37 -15.80 0.28 5.19
CA LEU A 37 -14.54 0.99 5.16
C LEU A 37 -14.73 2.43 4.71
N GLN A 38 -14.13 3.37 5.44
CA GLN A 38 -14.01 4.76 5.00
C GLN A 38 -12.56 5.10 4.72
N ILE A 39 -12.31 5.76 3.59
CA ILE A 39 -10.99 6.27 3.19
C ILE A 39 -11.10 7.78 3.09
N HIS A 40 -10.12 8.48 3.68
CA HIS A 40 -10.16 9.93 3.81
C HIS A 40 -9.31 10.62 2.76
N GLN A 41 -9.64 11.88 2.46
CA GLN A 41 -8.92 12.69 1.50
C GLN A 41 -7.47 12.90 1.92
N GLY A 42 -6.55 12.72 0.96
CA GLY A 42 -5.12 12.93 1.16
C GLY A 42 -4.43 11.85 2.00
N GLU A 43 -5.13 10.80 2.44
CA GLU A 43 -4.45 9.71 3.14
C GLU A 43 -3.76 8.74 2.17
N ILE A 44 -2.69 8.12 2.66
CA ILE A 44 -2.06 6.95 2.04
C ILE A 44 -2.54 5.73 2.80
N PHE A 45 -3.43 4.96 2.18
CA PHE A 45 -4.08 3.80 2.78
C PHE A 45 -3.51 2.50 2.20
N GLY A 46 -3.12 1.56 3.05
CA GLY A 46 -2.68 0.21 2.66
C GLY A 46 -3.79 -0.81 2.83
N LEU A 47 -4.01 -1.66 1.84
CA LEU A 47 -4.88 -2.83 1.94
C LEU A 47 -4.02 -4.10 1.90
N LEU A 48 -3.86 -4.74 3.06
CA LEU A 48 -3.03 -5.93 3.24
C LEU A 48 -3.88 -7.18 3.37
N GLY A 49 -3.30 -8.32 3.02
CA GLY A 49 -3.96 -9.63 3.16
C GLY A 49 -3.31 -10.69 2.28
N ALA A 50 -3.54 -11.97 2.56
CA ALA A 50 -3.08 -13.08 1.73
C ALA A 50 -3.65 -13.03 0.30
N ASN A 51 -3.06 -13.80 -0.59
CA ASN A 51 -3.66 -14.11 -1.87
C ASN A 51 -5.00 -14.82 -1.63
N GLY A 52 -6.04 -14.39 -2.33
CA GLY A 52 -7.39 -14.90 -2.11
C GLY A 52 -8.20 -14.22 -0.99
N ALA A 53 -7.62 -13.33 -0.18
CA ALA A 53 -8.33 -12.64 0.91
C ALA A 53 -9.47 -11.69 0.45
N GLY A 54 -9.67 -11.49 -0.86
CA GLY A 54 -10.74 -10.64 -1.39
C GLY A 54 -10.31 -9.22 -1.77
N LYS A 55 -9.02 -8.85 -1.64
CA LYS A 55 -8.51 -7.49 -1.92
C LYS A 55 -8.83 -7.01 -3.33
N SER A 56 -8.43 -7.77 -4.35
CA SER A 56 -8.67 -7.40 -5.76
C SER A 56 -10.17 -7.39 -6.11
N THR A 57 -10.99 -8.22 -5.43
CA THR A 57 -12.46 -8.19 -5.54
C THR A 57 -13.00 -6.87 -5.00
N LEU A 58 -12.57 -6.44 -3.80
CA LEU A 58 -12.97 -5.16 -3.23
C LEU A 58 -12.59 -3.99 -4.14
N VAL A 59 -11.32 -3.96 -4.58
CA VAL A 59 -10.82 -2.89 -5.46
C VAL A 59 -11.60 -2.82 -6.78
N ARG A 60 -11.85 -3.96 -7.43
CA ARG A 60 -12.65 -3.98 -8.67
C ARG A 60 -14.06 -3.46 -8.47
N GLN A 61 -14.65 -3.66 -7.28
CA GLN A 61 -15.92 -3.04 -6.92
C GLN A 61 -15.76 -1.53 -6.71
N MET A 62 -14.72 -1.07 -6.00
CA MET A 62 -14.46 0.36 -5.75
C MET A 62 -14.24 1.16 -7.05
N VAL A 63 -13.60 0.54 -8.06
CA VAL A 63 -13.40 1.17 -9.38
C VAL A 63 -14.54 0.89 -10.36
N ASN A 64 -15.67 0.37 -9.91
CA ASN A 64 -16.88 0.06 -10.69
C ASN A 64 -16.66 -0.93 -11.87
N LEU A 65 -15.63 -1.76 -11.79
CA LEU A 65 -15.38 -2.86 -12.75
C LEU A 65 -16.09 -4.15 -12.37
N LEU A 66 -16.62 -4.24 -11.16
CA LEU A 66 -17.31 -5.41 -10.65
C LEU A 66 -18.49 -4.96 -9.78
N ARG A 67 -19.71 -5.38 -10.14
CA ARG A 67 -20.90 -5.09 -9.33
C ARG A 67 -20.89 -5.88 -8.03
N SER A 68 -21.27 -5.23 -6.93
CA SER A 68 -21.53 -5.86 -5.64
C SER A 68 -22.79 -6.73 -5.71
N THR A 69 -22.86 -7.74 -4.85
CA THR A 69 -24.09 -8.52 -4.63
C THR A 69 -25.04 -7.73 -3.73
N SER A 70 -24.51 -7.07 -2.71
CA SER A 70 -25.24 -6.14 -1.83
C SER A 70 -24.29 -5.12 -1.21
N GLY A 71 -24.82 -4.15 -0.47
CA GLY A 71 -24.08 -3.03 0.08
C GLY A 71 -23.97 -1.86 -0.90
N SER A 72 -23.21 -0.83 -0.55
CA SER A 72 -23.04 0.37 -1.37
C SER A 72 -21.63 0.92 -1.29
N ILE A 73 -21.22 1.62 -2.35
CA ILE A 73 -19.97 2.35 -2.42
C ILE A 73 -20.28 3.77 -2.89
N LYS A 74 -19.76 4.76 -2.16
CA LYS A 74 -19.78 6.15 -2.58
C LYS A 74 -18.35 6.66 -2.76
N LEU A 75 -18.14 7.44 -3.80
CA LEU A 75 -16.92 8.19 -4.08
C LEU A 75 -17.27 9.67 -3.99
N PHE A 76 -16.58 10.45 -3.13
CA PHE A 76 -16.91 11.84 -2.83
C PHE A 76 -18.40 12.07 -2.52
N GLY A 77 -19.01 11.16 -1.77
CA GLY A 77 -20.42 11.21 -1.38
C GLY A 77 -21.42 10.76 -2.45
N GLN A 78 -21.01 10.53 -3.69
CA GLN A 78 -21.87 10.08 -4.79
C GLN A 78 -21.74 8.55 -4.98
N PRO A 79 -22.86 7.83 -5.18
CA PRO A 79 -22.83 6.40 -5.52
C PRO A 79 -22.08 6.19 -6.84
N ILE A 80 -21.18 5.20 -6.86
CA ILE A 80 -20.28 4.94 -8.01
C ILE A 80 -20.99 4.36 -9.24
N ASP A 81 -22.19 3.87 -9.10
CA ASP A 81 -22.99 3.22 -10.15
C ASP A 81 -23.99 4.15 -10.84
N GLN A 82 -24.15 5.38 -10.34
CA GLN A 82 -25.09 6.35 -10.93
C GLN A 82 -24.56 7.04 -12.19
N ASP A 83 -23.25 7.36 -12.21
CA ASP A 83 -22.59 7.99 -13.35
C ASP A 83 -21.40 7.15 -13.80
N PRO A 84 -21.40 6.59 -15.02
CA PRO A 84 -20.31 5.75 -15.52
C PRO A 84 -18.99 6.51 -15.68
N LEU A 85 -19.00 7.84 -15.75
CA LEU A 85 -17.79 8.67 -15.86
C LEU A 85 -17.25 9.12 -14.51
N HIS A 86 -18.04 9.01 -13.44
CA HIS A 86 -17.64 9.51 -12.12
C HIS A 86 -16.34 8.86 -11.62
N VAL A 87 -16.25 7.54 -11.69
CA VAL A 87 -15.03 6.82 -11.26
C VAL A 87 -13.86 7.05 -12.23
N PRO A 88 -13.98 6.87 -13.56
CA PRO A 88 -12.86 7.09 -14.49
C PRO A 88 -12.24 8.48 -14.46
N LEU A 89 -13.03 9.52 -14.17
CA LEU A 89 -12.54 10.90 -14.09
C LEU A 89 -11.82 11.19 -12.77
N ASN A 90 -12.22 10.55 -11.68
CA ASN A 90 -11.69 10.83 -10.35
C ASN A 90 -10.64 9.82 -9.86
N VAL A 91 -10.55 8.65 -10.47
CA VAL A 91 -9.69 7.56 -10.00
C VAL A 91 -8.70 7.14 -11.07
N GLY A 92 -7.41 7.15 -10.72
CA GLY A 92 -6.36 6.48 -11.46
C GLY A 92 -6.20 5.06 -10.93
N TYR A 93 -6.46 4.06 -11.74
CA TYR A 93 -6.34 2.66 -11.34
C TYR A 93 -5.20 1.97 -12.07
N MET A 94 -4.30 1.37 -11.31
CA MET A 94 -3.26 0.48 -11.80
C MET A 94 -3.58 -0.96 -11.38
N PRO A 95 -4.10 -1.82 -12.27
CA PRO A 95 -4.33 -3.23 -11.96
C PRO A 95 -3.01 -4.01 -11.91
N GLN A 96 -3.03 -5.14 -11.21
CA GLN A 96 -1.89 -6.05 -11.11
C GLN A 96 -1.37 -6.47 -12.49
N GLU A 97 -2.29 -6.83 -13.40
CA GLU A 97 -2.00 -7.17 -14.79
C GLU A 97 -2.96 -6.48 -15.76
N THR A 98 -2.44 -6.11 -16.92
CA THR A 98 -3.26 -5.61 -18.02
C THR A 98 -2.57 -5.88 -19.36
N HIS A 99 -3.34 -6.26 -20.37
CA HIS A 99 -2.92 -6.41 -21.74
C HIS A 99 -3.41 -5.27 -22.64
N ALA A 100 -4.23 -4.37 -22.11
CA ALA A 100 -4.87 -3.29 -22.86
C ALA A 100 -3.88 -2.33 -23.55
N LEU A 101 -2.67 -2.20 -23.00
CA LEU A 101 -1.64 -1.31 -23.52
C LEU A 101 -0.70 -1.98 -24.55
N ASN A 102 -0.79 -3.29 -24.79
CA ASN A 102 0.23 -4.04 -25.52
C ASN A 102 0.46 -3.55 -26.95
N ASN A 103 -0.55 -3.03 -27.60
CA ASN A 103 -0.51 -2.55 -28.99
C ASN A 103 -0.25 -1.04 -29.11
N LEU A 104 0.03 -0.36 -28.00
CA LEU A 104 0.36 1.06 -27.98
C LEU A 104 1.83 1.27 -27.67
N SER A 105 2.43 2.30 -28.23
CA SER A 105 3.72 2.79 -27.73
C SER A 105 3.53 3.42 -26.36
N VAL A 106 4.64 3.61 -25.63
CA VAL A 106 4.63 4.27 -24.32
C VAL A 106 4.00 5.66 -24.40
N GLY A 107 4.40 6.45 -25.40
CA GLY A 107 3.87 7.79 -25.61
C GLY A 107 2.39 7.78 -26.01
N GLU A 108 1.96 6.85 -26.85
CA GLU A 108 0.54 6.69 -27.24
C GLU A 108 -0.33 6.32 -26.03
N ALA A 109 0.14 5.39 -25.20
CA ALA A 109 -0.60 4.98 -24.01
C ALA A 109 -0.89 6.17 -23.07
N LEU A 110 0.11 7.02 -22.84
CA LEU A 110 -0.03 8.22 -22.02
C LEU A 110 -0.92 9.28 -22.71
N PHE A 111 -0.67 9.55 -23.99
CA PHE A 111 -1.41 10.55 -24.74
C PHE A 111 -2.90 10.20 -24.86
N PHE A 112 -3.23 8.97 -25.27
CA PHE A 112 -4.63 8.58 -25.42
C PHE A 112 -5.36 8.52 -24.06
N THR A 113 -4.68 8.11 -23.01
CA THR A 113 -5.28 8.15 -21.66
C THR A 113 -5.61 9.60 -21.24
N ALA A 114 -4.70 10.54 -21.48
CA ALA A 114 -4.93 11.96 -21.20
C ALA A 114 -6.12 12.51 -22.02
N HIS A 115 -6.16 12.16 -23.29
CA HIS A 115 -7.25 12.60 -24.18
C HIS A 115 -8.61 11.99 -23.78
N LEU A 116 -8.66 10.72 -23.42
CA LEU A 116 -9.87 10.05 -22.90
C LEU A 116 -10.35 10.65 -21.57
N ARG A 117 -9.46 11.24 -20.79
CA ARG A 117 -9.79 11.99 -19.56
C ARG A 117 -10.23 13.44 -19.85
N GLY A 118 -10.44 13.82 -21.10
CA GLY A 118 -10.97 15.11 -21.51
C GLY A 118 -9.92 16.20 -21.74
N MET A 119 -8.63 15.88 -21.74
CA MET A 119 -7.59 16.86 -22.05
C MET A 119 -7.58 17.21 -23.54
N SER A 120 -7.29 18.48 -23.86
CA SER A 120 -7.02 18.87 -25.23
C SER A 120 -5.82 18.11 -25.80
N ARG A 121 -5.70 18.04 -27.13
CA ARG A 121 -4.53 17.38 -27.75
C ARG A 121 -3.19 18.03 -27.35
N ALA A 122 -3.19 19.36 -27.13
CA ALA A 122 -2.00 20.08 -26.69
C ALA A 122 -1.64 19.70 -25.25
N ASP A 123 -2.60 19.75 -24.32
CA ASP A 123 -2.39 19.39 -22.91
C ASP A 123 -2.02 17.91 -22.76
N ALA A 124 -2.66 17.02 -23.55
CA ALA A 124 -2.34 15.60 -23.53
C ALA A 124 -0.88 15.29 -23.99
N ARG A 125 -0.34 16.08 -24.94
CA ARG A 125 1.08 15.97 -25.32
C ARG A 125 1.98 16.45 -24.21
N GLN A 126 1.66 17.57 -23.60
CA GLN A 126 2.45 18.13 -22.47
C GLN A 126 2.44 17.16 -21.29
N GLU A 127 1.30 16.62 -20.92
CA GLU A 127 1.16 15.63 -19.85
C GLU A 127 1.97 14.36 -20.13
N ARG A 128 1.87 13.83 -21.36
CA ARG A 128 2.71 12.71 -21.82
C ARG A 128 4.18 12.98 -21.60
N ASP A 129 4.67 14.13 -22.06
CA ASP A 129 6.10 14.47 -22.00
C ASP A 129 6.56 14.65 -20.55
N ALA A 130 5.73 15.28 -19.72
CA ALA A 130 5.99 15.43 -18.29
C ALA A 130 6.08 14.07 -17.57
N LEU A 131 5.18 13.14 -17.86
CA LEU A 131 5.21 11.79 -17.28
C LEU A 131 6.38 10.95 -17.79
N LEU A 132 6.77 11.09 -19.06
CA LEU A 132 7.96 10.43 -19.58
C LEU A 132 9.23 10.88 -18.86
N VAL A 133 9.35 12.19 -18.59
CA VAL A 133 10.46 12.74 -17.80
C VAL A 133 10.39 12.27 -16.35
N LEU A 134 9.23 12.37 -15.69
CA LEU A 134 9.03 11.98 -14.30
C LEU A 134 9.47 10.54 -14.03
N TRP A 135 9.12 9.62 -14.96
CA TRP A 135 9.42 8.21 -14.85
C TRP A 135 10.70 7.76 -15.56
N GLN A 136 11.51 8.72 -16.08
CA GLN A 136 12.75 8.46 -16.81
C GLN A 136 12.54 7.48 -17.99
N MET A 137 11.45 7.68 -18.73
CA MET A 137 11.05 6.85 -19.88
C MET A 137 11.07 7.62 -21.20
N HIS A 138 11.72 8.78 -21.27
CA HIS A 138 11.72 9.63 -22.47
C HIS A 138 12.28 8.91 -23.70
N GLU A 139 13.31 8.06 -23.55
CA GLU A 139 13.89 7.27 -24.65
C GLU A 139 12.99 6.11 -25.09
N LEU A 140 11.96 5.80 -24.32
CA LEU A 140 11.04 4.69 -24.57
C LEU A 140 9.74 5.16 -25.24
N GLY A 141 9.56 6.46 -25.51
CA GLY A 141 8.30 7.03 -25.99
C GLY A 141 7.71 6.32 -27.19
N ASP A 142 8.53 5.97 -28.18
CA ASP A 142 8.11 5.31 -29.41
C ASP A 142 8.13 3.78 -29.31
N LYS A 143 8.59 3.22 -28.19
CA LYS A 143 8.67 1.78 -28.00
C LYS A 143 7.30 1.19 -27.65
N TYR A 144 6.89 0.13 -28.34
CA TYR A 144 5.67 -0.60 -28.00
C TYR A 144 5.74 -1.18 -26.58
N SER A 145 4.65 -1.09 -25.85
CA SER A 145 4.58 -1.56 -24.46
C SER A 145 4.80 -3.07 -24.34
N SER A 146 4.45 -3.84 -25.36
CA SER A 146 4.73 -5.29 -25.44
C SER A 146 6.22 -5.62 -25.47
N ARG A 147 7.08 -4.67 -25.90
CA ARG A 147 8.55 -4.84 -26.00
C ARG A 147 9.30 -4.32 -24.75
N LEU A 148 8.59 -3.81 -23.77
CA LEU A 148 9.19 -3.33 -22.53
C LEU A 148 9.60 -4.50 -21.62
N SER A 149 10.62 -4.30 -20.79
CA SER A 149 10.90 -5.20 -19.66
C SER A 149 9.75 -5.20 -18.65
N GLY A 150 9.68 -6.19 -17.74
CA GLY A 150 8.68 -6.25 -16.70
C GLY A 150 8.60 -4.97 -15.86
N GLY A 151 9.77 -4.50 -15.37
CA GLY A 151 9.84 -3.26 -14.61
C GLY A 151 9.45 -2.01 -15.40
N GLN A 152 9.86 -1.89 -16.69
CA GLN A 152 9.44 -0.78 -17.54
C GLN A 152 7.94 -0.80 -17.79
N ARG A 153 7.34 -1.96 -17.98
CA ARG A 153 5.89 -2.14 -18.12
C ARG A 153 5.14 -1.72 -16.85
N ARG A 154 5.71 -2.03 -15.69
CA ARG A 154 5.16 -1.62 -14.38
C ARG A 154 5.17 -0.09 -14.24
N LEU A 155 6.28 0.56 -14.56
CA LEU A 155 6.38 2.02 -14.55
C LEU A 155 5.41 2.67 -15.54
N LEU A 156 5.23 2.11 -16.74
CA LEU A 156 4.23 2.60 -17.70
C LEU A 156 2.80 2.54 -17.12
N ARG A 157 2.42 1.40 -16.52
CA ARG A 157 1.08 1.26 -15.89
C ARG A 157 0.86 2.30 -14.79
N LEU A 158 1.89 2.54 -13.97
CA LEU A 158 1.85 3.54 -12.94
C LEU A 158 1.70 4.94 -13.52
N ALA A 159 2.48 5.28 -14.54
CA ALA A 159 2.39 6.54 -15.27
C ALA A 159 0.98 6.75 -15.87
N VAL A 160 0.41 5.73 -16.50
CA VAL A 160 -0.96 5.74 -17.06
C VAL A 160 -2.01 5.98 -15.97
N ALA A 161 -1.87 5.36 -14.80
CA ALA A 161 -2.77 5.61 -13.68
C ALA A 161 -2.71 7.07 -13.18
N MET A 162 -1.54 7.71 -13.27
CA MET A 162 -1.29 9.08 -12.81
C MET A 162 -1.67 10.17 -13.83
N VAL A 163 -1.97 9.80 -15.08
CA VAL A 163 -2.37 10.75 -16.13
C VAL A 163 -3.51 11.65 -15.64
N GLY A 164 -3.38 12.95 -15.85
CA GLY A 164 -4.38 13.93 -15.47
C GLY A 164 -4.46 14.19 -13.96
N SER A 165 -3.52 13.70 -13.20
CA SER A 165 -3.43 13.95 -11.76
C SER A 165 -4.73 13.68 -11.00
N PRO A 166 -5.29 12.46 -11.09
CA PRO A 166 -6.56 12.15 -10.46
C PRO A 166 -6.49 12.36 -8.94
N PRO A 167 -7.58 12.81 -8.29
CA PRO A 167 -7.60 12.99 -6.84
C PRO A 167 -7.45 11.71 -6.04
N VAL A 168 -7.67 10.55 -6.68
CA VAL A 168 -7.48 9.22 -6.07
C VAL A 168 -6.63 8.34 -6.97
N LEU A 169 -5.65 7.65 -6.38
CA LEU A 169 -4.88 6.57 -7.02
C LEU A 169 -5.14 5.26 -6.30
N ILE A 170 -5.51 4.23 -7.05
CA ILE A 170 -5.60 2.84 -6.56
C ILE A 170 -4.56 2.02 -7.29
N LEU A 171 -3.59 1.47 -6.56
CA LEU A 171 -2.41 0.83 -7.09
C LEU A 171 -2.31 -0.62 -6.58
N ASP A 172 -2.46 -1.59 -7.49
CA ASP A 172 -2.39 -3.01 -7.15
C ASP A 172 -0.97 -3.53 -7.41
N GLU A 173 -0.24 -3.83 -6.32
CA GLU A 173 1.14 -4.31 -6.32
C GLU A 173 2.11 -3.40 -7.12
N PRO A 174 2.19 -2.09 -6.83
CA PRO A 174 2.88 -1.14 -7.72
C PRO A 174 4.38 -1.33 -7.81
N THR A 175 5.02 -2.00 -6.85
CA THR A 175 6.48 -2.16 -6.76
C THR A 175 6.98 -3.57 -7.04
N ASN A 176 6.09 -4.53 -7.29
CA ASN A 176 6.49 -5.88 -7.63
C ASN A 176 7.35 -5.90 -8.90
N ASP A 177 8.33 -6.81 -8.95
CA ASP A 177 9.26 -6.99 -10.08
C ASP A 177 10.14 -5.76 -10.38
N LEU A 178 10.17 -4.75 -9.50
CA LEU A 178 11.09 -3.63 -9.60
C LEU A 178 12.37 -3.90 -8.80
N ASP A 179 13.49 -3.49 -9.39
CA ASP A 179 14.75 -3.41 -8.66
C ASP A 179 14.67 -2.38 -7.50
N PRO A 180 15.53 -2.46 -6.48
CA PRO A 180 15.47 -1.58 -5.32
C PRO A 180 15.51 -0.09 -5.63
N GLN A 181 16.26 0.31 -6.67
CA GLN A 181 16.39 1.72 -7.06
C GLN A 181 15.09 2.26 -7.65
N ARG A 182 14.47 1.51 -8.59
CA ARG A 182 13.17 1.87 -9.17
C ARG A 182 12.06 1.84 -8.14
N ARG A 183 12.06 0.85 -7.24
CA ARG A 183 11.11 0.76 -6.13
C ARG A 183 11.18 2.01 -5.25
N ARG A 184 12.37 2.42 -4.83
CA ARG A 184 12.59 3.66 -4.08
C ARG A 184 12.05 4.89 -4.82
N ARG A 185 12.31 4.99 -6.13
CA ARG A 185 11.80 6.08 -6.97
C ARG A 185 10.27 6.12 -6.99
N VAL A 186 9.61 4.98 -7.13
CA VAL A 186 8.14 4.90 -7.07
C VAL A 186 7.61 5.48 -5.76
N TRP A 187 8.19 5.10 -4.63
CA TRP A 187 7.77 5.61 -3.32
C TRP A 187 8.00 7.12 -3.18
N GLU A 188 9.11 7.62 -3.67
CA GLU A 188 9.41 9.07 -3.65
C GLU A 188 8.38 9.86 -4.47
N VAL A 189 8.12 9.43 -5.70
CA VAL A 189 7.14 10.08 -6.59
C VAL A 189 5.73 10.07 -5.97
N LEU A 190 5.30 8.94 -5.43
CA LEU A 190 3.96 8.81 -4.85
C LEU A 190 3.81 9.67 -3.58
N ARG A 191 4.83 9.74 -2.72
CA ARG A 191 4.84 10.66 -1.57
C ARG A 191 4.76 12.12 -2.00
N GLN A 192 5.54 12.49 -3.01
CA GLN A 192 5.52 13.84 -3.55
C GLN A 192 4.13 14.18 -4.09
N PHE A 193 3.52 13.28 -4.86
CA PHE A 193 2.18 13.44 -5.40
C PHE A 193 1.11 13.62 -4.32
N ASN A 194 1.18 12.79 -3.26
CA ASN A 194 0.30 12.93 -2.11
C ASN A 194 0.50 14.27 -1.40
N LYS A 195 1.75 14.66 -1.12
CA LYS A 195 2.09 15.88 -0.37
C LYS A 195 1.73 17.16 -1.12
N GLU A 196 2.03 17.22 -2.42
CA GLU A 196 1.89 18.45 -3.22
C GLU A 196 0.47 18.64 -3.74
N ARG A 197 -0.24 17.54 -4.05
CA ARG A 197 -1.56 17.59 -4.69
C ARG A 197 -2.71 17.13 -3.78
N GLY A 198 -2.40 16.64 -2.60
CA GLY A 198 -3.40 16.06 -1.70
C GLY A 198 -4.04 14.79 -2.25
N THR A 199 -3.40 14.11 -3.21
CA THR A 199 -3.91 12.88 -3.82
C THR A 199 -4.07 11.78 -2.79
N THR A 200 -5.25 11.19 -2.69
CA THR A 200 -5.50 10.01 -1.88
C THR A 200 -4.92 8.78 -2.57
N ILE A 201 -4.11 7.99 -1.86
CA ILE A 201 -3.45 6.83 -2.47
C ILE A 201 -3.86 5.56 -1.73
N ILE A 202 -4.34 4.57 -2.46
CA ILE A 202 -4.74 3.26 -1.94
C ILE A 202 -3.80 2.22 -2.54
N PHE A 203 -3.02 1.58 -1.66
CA PHE A 203 -2.13 0.50 -2.05
C PHE A 203 -2.72 -0.85 -1.72
N ILE A 204 -2.64 -1.76 -2.66
CA ILE A 204 -2.84 -3.17 -2.41
C ILE A 204 -1.46 -3.81 -2.52
N THR A 205 -1.01 -4.44 -1.45
CA THR A 205 0.27 -5.15 -1.46
C THR A 205 0.28 -6.29 -0.45
N HIS A 206 1.11 -7.27 -0.70
CA HIS A 206 1.50 -8.29 0.26
C HIS A 206 2.87 -7.99 0.90
N ASP A 207 3.63 -7.02 0.35
CA ASP A 207 4.90 -6.54 0.93
C ASP A 207 4.60 -5.48 2.00
N ALA A 208 4.36 -5.96 3.21
CA ALA A 208 4.03 -5.12 4.35
C ALA A 208 5.20 -4.22 4.79
N ILE A 209 6.44 -4.70 4.66
CA ILE A 209 7.66 -4.00 5.14
C ILE A 209 7.92 -2.73 4.32
N GLU A 210 7.83 -2.85 2.99
CA GLU A 210 8.03 -1.69 2.11
C GLU A 210 6.89 -0.67 2.25
N ALA A 211 5.66 -1.17 2.34
CA ALA A 211 4.47 -0.35 2.46
C ALA A 211 4.43 0.44 3.77
N GLU A 212 4.97 -0.12 4.86
CA GLU A 212 5.01 0.52 6.18
C GLU A 212 5.68 1.90 6.18
N LYS A 213 6.65 2.10 5.29
CA LYS A 213 7.40 3.35 5.21
C LYS A 213 6.56 4.56 4.79
N ILE A 214 5.41 4.34 4.15
CA ILE A 214 4.58 5.42 3.59
C ILE A 214 3.12 5.35 3.99
N ILE A 215 2.62 4.20 4.41
CA ILE A 215 1.22 4.01 4.79
C ILE A 215 0.91 4.76 6.08
N GLN A 216 -0.14 5.57 6.06
CA GLN A 216 -0.64 6.30 7.23
C GLN A 216 -1.72 5.51 7.95
N ARG A 217 -2.50 4.71 7.22
CA ARG A 217 -3.55 3.85 7.76
C ARG A 217 -3.65 2.58 6.94
N VAL A 218 -3.92 1.47 7.60
CA VAL A 218 -3.96 0.13 6.98
C VAL A 218 -5.27 -0.57 7.29
N GLY A 219 -5.77 -1.30 6.29
CA GLY A 219 -6.81 -2.31 6.45
C GLY A 219 -6.23 -3.70 6.21
N ILE A 220 -6.51 -4.64 7.11
CA ILE A 220 -6.09 -6.04 6.99
C ILE A 220 -7.29 -6.88 6.61
N MET A 221 -7.18 -7.57 5.48
CA MET A 221 -8.22 -8.47 4.97
C MET A 221 -7.84 -9.93 5.18
N ARG A 222 -8.83 -10.72 5.63
CA ARG A 222 -8.75 -12.17 5.77
C ARG A 222 -10.08 -12.78 5.36
N ASP A 223 -10.06 -13.80 4.50
CA ASP A 223 -11.24 -14.60 4.09
C ASP A 223 -12.47 -13.78 3.67
N GLY A 224 -12.24 -12.67 2.99
CA GLY A 224 -13.28 -11.75 2.53
C GLY A 224 -13.76 -10.73 3.56
N GLU A 225 -13.18 -10.69 4.75
CA GLU A 225 -13.51 -9.77 5.83
C GLU A 225 -12.41 -8.74 6.07
N LEU A 226 -12.77 -7.57 6.55
CA LEU A 226 -11.85 -6.54 7.02
C LEU A 226 -11.66 -6.72 8.53
N VAL A 227 -10.60 -7.43 8.93
CA VAL A 227 -10.38 -7.84 10.33
C VAL A 227 -9.76 -6.77 11.21
N ALA A 228 -9.04 -5.82 10.61
CA ALA A 228 -8.47 -4.68 11.34
C ALA A 228 -8.35 -3.46 10.42
N VAL A 229 -8.58 -2.27 10.99
CA VAL A 229 -8.34 -0.97 10.34
C VAL A 229 -7.79 0.00 11.36
N GLY A 230 -6.69 0.69 11.04
CA GLY A 230 -6.09 1.66 11.93
C GLY A 230 -4.75 2.17 11.44
N ARG A 231 -4.12 3.02 12.24
CA ARG A 231 -2.71 3.40 12.02
C ARG A 231 -1.82 2.20 12.34
N PRO A 232 -0.74 1.98 11.57
CA PRO A 232 0.19 0.89 11.87
C PRO A 232 0.68 0.89 13.32
N SER A 233 1.02 2.06 13.86
CA SER A 233 1.44 2.21 15.26
C SER A 233 0.40 1.71 16.26
N ASP A 234 -0.87 2.08 16.04
CA ASP A 234 -1.95 1.77 16.97
C ASP A 234 -2.30 0.27 16.94
N LEU A 235 -2.26 -0.32 15.74
CA LEU A 235 -2.49 -1.75 15.56
C LEU A 235 -1.36 -2.58 16.16
N LYS A 236 -0.11 -2.14 15.99
CA LYS A 236 1.06 -2.81 16.58
C LYS A 236 1.01 -2.84 18.10
N GLN A 237 0.62 -1.74 18.73
CA GLN A 237 0.47 -1.68 20.19
C GLN A 237 -0.59 -2.65 20.74
N ARG A 238 -1.59 -3.02 19.93
CA ARG A 238 -2.63 -3.98 20.33
C ARG A 238 -2.18 -5.44 20.22
N VAL A 239 -1.24 -5.71 19.34
CA VAL A 239 -0.83 -7.08 18.98
C VAL A 239 0.37 -7.51 19.78
N ASP A 240 1.38 -6.65 19.88
CA ASP A 240 2.63 -6.99 20.55
C ASP A 240 3.31 -5.71 21.06
N GLN A 241 3.51 -5.62 22.38
CA GLN A 241 4.23 -4.51 23.02
C GLN A 241 5.72 -4.80 23.12
N THR A 242 6.15 -6.01 22.79
CA THR A 242 7.54 -6.41 22.87
C THR A 242 8.35 -5.83 21.71
N LEU A 243 9.58 -5.45 22.03
CA LEU A 243 10.58 -5.07 21.05
C LEU A 243 11.45 -6.28 20.73
N ARG A 244 11.90 -6.36 19.50
CA ARG A 244 12.74 -7.43 18.99
C ARG A 244 14.15 -6.91 18.82
N LEU A 245 15.07 -7.46 19.60
CA LEU A 245 16.49 -7.21 19.47
C LEU A 245 17.12 -8.40 18.76
N GLU A 246 17.51 -8.20 17.53
CA GLU A 246 18.28 -9.16 16.75
C GLU A 246 19.76 -8.92 17.01
N LEU A 247 20.50 -9.95 17.39
CA LEU A 247 21.93 -9.92 17.65
C LEU A 247 22.64 -10.84 16.65
N LEU A 248 23.66 -10.32 15.97
CA LEU A 248 24.58 -11.08 15.15
C LEU A 248 25.95 -11.09 15.83
N PHE A 249 26.56 -12.26 15.97
CA PHE A 249 27.82 -12.44 16.69
C PHE A 249 28.57 -13.67 16.18
N PRO A 250 29.89 -13.76 16.39
CA PRO A 250 30.66 -14.95 16.04
C PRO A 250 30.12 -16.19 16.80
N PRO A 251 29.75 -17.30 16.11
CA PRO A 251 29.12 -18.46 16.75
C PRO A 251 29.92 -19.07 17.90
N ALA A 252 31.25 -18.89 17.88
CA ALA A 252 32.15 -19.37 18.91
C ALA A 252 32.17 -18.52 20.20
N LYS A 253 31.56 -17.31 20.19
CA LYS A 253 31.58 -16.35 21.30
C LYS A 253 30.23 -15.70 21.47
N PRO A 254 29.20 -16.41 21.95
CA PRO A 254 27.89 -15.83 22.16
C PRO A 254 27.95 -14.71 23.21
N PRO A 255 27.21 -13.61 23.02
CA PRO A 255 27.15 -12.54 24.01
C PRO A 255 26.46 -13.01 25.29
N CYS A 256 26.82 -12.43 26.42
CA CYS A 256 26.13 -12.63 27.67
C CYS A 256 24.89 -11.73 27.70
N LEU A 257 23.72 -12.34 27.86
CA LEU A 257 22.47 -11.60 28.03
C LEU A 257 22.15 -11.40 29.51
N PRO A 258 21.51 -10.27 29.89
CA PRO A 258 20.95 -10.14 31.23
C PRO A 258 20.00 -11.30 31.58
N PRO A 259 19.96 -11.71 32.83
CA PRO A 259 19.11 -12.83 33.27
C PRO A 259 17.62 -12.49 33.10
N GLY A 260 16.82 -13.49 32.73
CA GLY A 260 15.36 -13.35 32.58
C GLY A 260 14.88 -12.95 31.22
N LEU A 261 15.76 -12.70 30.25
CA LEU A 261 15.37 -12.41 28.87
C LEU A 261 14.98 -13.67 28.11
N ILE A 262 13.93 -13.58 27.32
CA ILE A 262 13.50 -14.64 26.39
C ILE A 262 14.22 -14.41 25.06
N TYR A 263 14.93 -15.41 24.59
CA TYR A 263 15.55 -15.35 23.28
C TYR A 263 15.31 -16.64 22.47
N HIS A 264 15.33 -16.49 21.18
CA HIS A 264 15.25 -17.58 20.21
C HIS A 264 16.52 -17.58 19.37
N GLN A 265 17.17 -18.71 19.28
CA GLN A 265 18.27 -18.90 18.35
C GLN A 265 17.68 -19.13 16.95
N LEU A 266 17.91 -18.21 16.03
CA LEU A 266 17.47 -18.33 14.64
C LEU A 266 18.45 -19.19 13.83
N GLU A 267 19.75 -18.91 13.99
CA GLU A 267 20.87 -19.58 13.35
C GLU A 267 22.08 -19.55 14.28
N PRO A 268 23.14 -20.35 14.05
CA PRO A 268 24.39 -20.19 14.77
C PRO A 268 24.94 -18.76 14.60
N GLY A 269 25.13 -18.05 15.72
CA GLY A 269 25.57 -16.65 15.72
C GLY A 269 24.48 -15.61 15.50
N ARG A 270 23.20 -16.00 15.54
CA ARG A 270 22.07 -15.07 15.37
C ARG A 270 20.95 -15.39 16.36
N TRP A 271 20.73 -14.44 17.28
CA TRP A 271 19.66 -14.52 18.27
C TRP A 271 18.60 -13.44 18.05
N LEU A 272 17.36 -13.78 18.37
CA LEU A 272 16.24 -12.86 18.49
C LEU A 272 15.83 -12.80 19.97
N VAL A 273 16.03 -11.66 20.60
CA VAL A 273 15.67 -11.39 22.00
C VAL A 273 14.38 -10.59 22.04
N LEU A 274 13.41 -11.04 22.83
CA LEU A 274 12.16 -10.33 23.05
C LEU A 274 12.30 -9.46 24.30
N LEU A 275 12.02 -8.16 24.16
CA LEU A 275 12.22 -7.15 25.20
C LEU A 275 10.95 -6.35 25.44
N GLU A 276 10.57 -6.20 26.69
CA GLU A 276 9.65 -5.14 27.07
C GLU A 276 10.35 -3.77 26.94
N ARG A 277 9.57 -2.69 26.72
CA ARG A 277 10.15 -1.36 26.49
C ARG A 277 11.07 -0.90 27.63
N GLU A 278 10.70 -1.23 28.86
CA GLU A 278 11.45 -0.89 30.07
C GLU A 278 12.81 -1.58 30.12
N GLN A 279 12.92 -2.79 29.56
CA GLN A 279 14.13 -3.62 29.56
C GLN A 279 15.16 -3.17 28.52
N VAL A 280 14.78 -2.39 27.52
CA VAL A 280 15.63 -2.06 26.36
C VAL A 280 16.94 -1.39 26.78
N MET A 281 16.86 -0.33 27.59
CA MET A 281 18.04 0.44 27.98
C MET A 281 18.97 -0.38 28.87
N GLU A 282 18.41 -1.16 29.81
CA GLU A 282 19.18 -2.04 30.66
C GLU A 282 19.88 -3.13 29.83
N THR A 283 19.15 -3.75 28.90
CA THR A 283 19.71 -4.77 28.00
C THR A 283 20.82 -4.22 27.13
N LEU A 284 20.61 -3.09 26.46
CA LEU A 284 21.62 -2.48 25.58
C LEU A 284 22.86 -2.05 26.34
N ASN A 285 22.71 -1.51 27.56
CA ASN A 285 23.85 -1.13 28.41
C ASN A 285 24.60 -2.35 28.98
N GLY A 286 23.91 -3.49 29.16
CA GLY A 286 24.51 -4.73 29.63
C GLY A 286 25.21 -5.55 28.56
N LEU A 287 24.98 -5.22 27.26
CA LEU A 287 25.62 -5.92 26.15
C LEU A 287 27.07 -5.45 25.96
N ASN A 288 27.98 -6.42 25.84
CA ASN A 288 29.33 -6.11 25.38
C ASN A 288 29.36 -6.04 23.86
N LEU A 289 29.35 -4.81 23.33
CA LEU A 289 29.28 -4.55 21.88
C LEU A 289 30.53 -5.08 21.13
N ASP A 290 31.68 -5.28 21.81
CA ASP A 290 32.88 -5.86 21.20
C ASP A 290 32.69 -7.34 20.83
N GLN A 291 31.65 -7.99 21.34
CA GLN A 291 31.30 -9.36 21.04
C GLN A 291 30.18 -9.50 20.01
N ILE A 292 29.68 -8.38 19.50
CA ILE A 292 28.54 -8.33 18.60
C ILE A 292 28.97 -7.72 17.28
N ASP A 293 28.74 -8.44 16.18
CA ASP A 293 29.07 -7.97 14.83
C ASP A 293 28.05 -6.93 14.33
N ASP A 294 26.75 -7.13 14.62
CA ASP A 294 25.65 -6.21 14.30
C ASP A 294 24.48 -6.44 15.24
N PHE A 295 23.68 -5.41 15.47
CA PHE A 295 22.42 -5.55 16.17
C PHE A 295 21.32 -4.68 15.56
N ARG A 296 20.07 -5.14 15.67
CA ARG A 296 18.89 -4.42 15.20
C ARG A 296 17.80 -4.45 16.24
N LEU A 297 17.39 -3.28 16.69
CA LEU A 297 16.23 -3.13 17.56
C LEU A 297 15.03 -2.65 16.73
N GLN A 298 13.96 -3.41 16.73
CA GLN A 298 12.76 -3.08 15.95
C GLN A 298 11.49 -3.45 16.73
N SER A 299 10.45 -2.66 16.52
CA SER A 299 9.10 -3.01 16.97
C SER A 299 8.48 -4.03 16.01
N ALA A 300 7.34 -4.62 16.41
CA ALA A 300 6.54 -5.42 15.51
C ALA A 300 6.36 -4.72 14.14
N THR A 301 6.45 -5.47 13.06
CA THR A 301 6.26 -4.97 11.68
C THR A 301 4.81 -5.08 11.25
N LEU A 302 4.44 -4.50 10.10
CA LEU A 302 3.13 -4.76 9.50
C LEU A 302 2.96 -6.23 9.10
N GLU A 303 4.05 -6.95 8.83
CA GLU A 303 4.03 -8.39 8.55
C GLU A 303 3.62 -9.17 9.81
N ASP A 304 4.13 -8.81 10.96
CA ASP A 304 3.74 -9.41 12.24
C ASP A 304 2.26 -9.17 12.55
N LEU A 305 1.77 -7.95 12.27
CA LEU A 305 0.34 -7.66 12.36
C LEU A 305 -0.47 -8.56 11.44
N TYR A 306 -0.02 -8.68 10.19
CA TYR A 306 -0.67 -9.54 9.24
C TYR A 306 -0.71 -11.00 9.73
N VAL A 307 0.41 -11.55 10.18
CA VAL A 307 0.49 -12.91 10.73
C VAL A 307 -0.46 -13.06 11.91
N HIS A 308 -0.45 -12.12 12.86
CA HIS A 308 -1.33 -12.15 14.03
C HIS A 308 -2.81 -12.21 13.62
N TYR A 309 -3.28 -11.29 12.76
CA TYR A 309 -4.67 -11.26 12.33
C TYR A 309 -5.04 -12.38 11.34
N ALA A 310 -4.06 -12.96 10.64
CA ALA A 310 -4.27 -14.10 9.75
C ALA A 310 -4.40 -15.44 10.52
N THR A 311 -3.78 -15.57 11.70
CA THR A 311 -3.72 -16.83 12.47
C THR A 311 -4.71 -16.90 13.63
N GLN A 312 -5.31 -15.79 14.03
CA GLN A 312 -6.37 -15.83 15.05
C GLN A 312 -7.61 -16.56 14.49
N PRO A 313 -8.23 -17.45 15.27
CA PRO A 313 -9.41 -18.21 14.86
C PRO A 313 -10.64 -17.34 14.63
#